data_95fb5388517466a2d4a822d68863e703
#
_entry.id   95fb5388517466a2d4a822d68863e703
#
_cell.length_a   1.000
_cell.length_b   1.000
_cell.length_c   1.000
_cell.angle_alpha   90.00
_cell.angle_beta   90.00
_cell.angle_gamma   90.00
#
_symmetry.space_group_name_H-M   'P 1'
#
loop_
_entity.id
_entity.type
_entity.pdbx_description
1 polymer ?
#
loop_
_entity_poly.entity_id
_entity_poly.type
_entity_poly.pdbx_seq_one_letter_code
_entity_poly.pdbx_strand_id
1 'polypeptide(L)'
;MNKILIILSVVLLAACSPKEFPPSHDLVERDGIFYEGDSETPFTGTRKKFHPEGQLEREANFTDGKKEGLSTYYHPDGQLKIEGNWKDGKQEGLWTVYHPDGQLEREGNWKDDKQEGLWRYYHPDGQLKMEGNWKDGKQEGLWTDYQTQGEV
;
A
#
# COMPACT_ATOMS: atom_id res chain seq x y z
N MET A 1 27.09 40.38 55.59
CA MET A 1 25.83 40.35 54.83
C MET A 1 26.06 39.47 53.59
N ASN A 2 25.74 38.16 53.69
CA ASN A 2 25.92 37.19 52.61
C ASN A 2 24.66 37.14 51.74
N LYS A 3 24.79 37.52 50.48
CA LYS A 3 23.71 37.37 49.50
C LYS A 3 23.78 35.93 48.94
N ILE A 4 22.75 35.15 49.28
CA ILE A 4 22.57 33.80 48.69
C ILE A 4 21.94 34.01 47.31
N LEU A 5 22.67 33.60 46.28
CA LEU A 5 22.17 33.59 44.90
C LEU A 5 21.45 32.26 44.66
N ILE A 6 20.11 32.28 44.59
CA ILE A 6 19.33 31.12 44.24
C ILE A 6 19.32 31.03 42.71
N ILE A 7 20.01 30.03 42.18
CA ILE A 7 19.97 29.70 40.73
C ILE A 7 18.73 28.81 40.53
N LEU A 8 17.70 29.40 39.93
CA LEU A 8 16.48 28.68 39.54
C LEU A 8 16.77 27.96 38.19
N SER A 9 17.07 26.67 38.28
CA SER A 9 17.22 25.81 37.08
C SER A 9 15.84 25.54 36.49
N VAL A 10 15.52 26.21 35.39
CA VAL A 10 14.35 25.90 34.59
C VAL A 10 14.64 24.62 33.81
N VAL A 11 14.08 23.50 34.25
CA VAL A 11 14.04 22.27 33.47
C VAL A 11 13.03 22.45 32.35
N LEU A 12 13.53 22.69 31.13
CA LEU A 12 12.68 22.61 29.94
C LEU A 12 12.30 21.14 29.75
N LEU A 13 11.11 20.75 30.17
CA LEU A 13 10.44 19.54 29.71
C LEU A 13 10.11 19.76 28.22
N ALA A 14 10.92 19.18 27.34
CA ALA A 14 10.55 19.04 25.94
C ALA A 14 9.30 18.14 25.89
N ALA A 15 8.12 18.77 25.88
CA ALA A 15 6.87 18.09 25.59
C ALA A 15 7.00 17.53 24.16
N CYS A 16 7.13 16.21 24.06
CA CYS A 16 6.96 15.51 22.81
C CYS A 16 5.50 15.73 22.39
N SER A 17 5.24 16.74 21.58
CA SER A 17 3.92 16.94 20.99
C SER A 17 3.56 15.68 20.20
N PRO A 18 2.38 15.09 20.41
CA PRO A 18 1.95 13.99 19.57
C PRO A 18 1.98 14.48 18.11
N LYS A 19 2.55 13.67 17.24
CA LYS A 19 2.62 13.95 15.80
C LYS A 19 1.18 14.03 15.31
N GLU A 20 0.67 15.26 15.13
CA GLU A 20 -0.64 15.46 14.51
C GLU A 20 -0.53 14.97 13.07
N PHE A 21 -1.15 13.83 12.79
CA PHE A 21 -1.38 13.40 11.41
C PHE A 21 -2.45 14.36 10.84
N PRO A 22 -2.26 14.84 9.59
CA PRO A 22 -3.31 15.63 8.95
C PRO A 22 -4.61 14.82 9.01
N PRO A 23 -5.76 15.48 9.34
CA PRO A 23 -7.02 14.78 9.39
C PRO A 23 -7.23 14.05 8.09
N SER A 24 -7.38 12.73 8.19
CA SER A 24 -7.78 11.94 7.06
C SER A 24 -9.24 12.29 6.79
N HIS A 25 -9.49 13.22 5.88
CA HIS A 25 -10.85 13.40 5.39
C HIS A 25 -11.29 12.07 4.79
N ASP A 26 -12.26 11.43 5.41
CA ASP A 26 -12.72 10.13 4.95
C ASP A 26 -13.36 10.29 3.57
N LEU A 27 -12.83 9.52 2.61
CA LEU A 27 -13.46 9.43 1.31
C LEU A 27 -14.70 8.55 1.44
N VAL A 28 -15.80 9.04 0.93
CA VAL A 28 -17.08 8.32 0.83
C VAL A 28 -17.26 7.86 -0.61
N GLU A 29 -17.52 6.58 -0.79
CA GLU A 29 -17.82 6.01 -2.10
C GLU A 29 -19.34 6.06 -2.35
N ARG A 30 -19.74 6.63 -3.49
CA ARG A 30 -21.12 6.67 -3.97
C ARG A 30 -21.11 6.24 -5.45
N ASP A 31 -21.77 5.14 -5.78
CA ASP A 31 -21.85 4.58 -7.14
C ASP A 31 -20.48 4.39 -7.83
N GLY A 32 -19.47 3.93 -7.09
CA GLY A 32 -18.12 3.70 -7.59
C GLY A 32 -17.26 4.95 -7.74
N ILE A 33 -17.76 6.13 -7.31
CA ILE A 33 -17.07 7.41 -7.34
C ILE A 33 -16.75 7.85 -5.90
N PHE A 34 -15.52 8.27 -5.65
CA PHE A 34 -15.05 8.73 -4.35
C PHE A 34 -15.18 10.24 -4.20
N TYR A 35 -15.66 10.66 -3.03
CA TYR A 35 -15.90 12.05 -2.64
C TYR A 35 -15.28 12.33 -1.27
N GLU A 36 -14.93 13.57 -1.00
CA GLU A 36 -14.46 14.00 0.32
C GLU A 36 -15.65 14.37 1.20
N GLY A 37 -15.95 13.54 2.21
CA GLY A 37 -17.08 13.77 3.12
C GLY A 37 -18.42 13.94 2.37
N ASP A 38 -19.11 15.05 2.66
CA ASP A 38 -20.42 15.38 2.05
C ASP A 38 -20.30 16.15 0.73
N SER A 39 -19.09 16.29 0.15
CA SER A 39 -18.89 16.97 -1.12
C SER A 39 -19.70 16.32 -2.24
N GLU A 40 -20.24 17.13 -3.14
CA GLU A 40 -20.87 16.69 -4.38
C GLU A 40 -19.86 16.64 -5.56
N THR A 41 -18.65 17.22 -5.35
CA THR A 41 -17.59 17.20 -6.34
C THR A 41 -16.75 15.94 -6.14
N PRO A 42 -16.53 15.10 -7.18
CA PRO A 42 -15.65 13.95 -7.12
C PRO A 42 -14.24 14.32 -6.68
N PHE A 43 -13.65 13.47 -5.84
CA PHE A 43 -12.31 13.71 -5.29
C PHE A 43 -11.22 13.58 -6.36
N THR A 44 -10.35 14.57 -6.44
CA THR A 44 -9.10 14.51 -7.21
C THR A 44 -7.93 14.83 -6.29
N GLY A 45 -6.97 13.93 -6.18
CA GLY A 45 -5.81 14.10 -5.31
C GLY A 45 -5.21 12.78 -4.84
N THR A 46 -4.28 12.86 -3.92
CA THR A 46 -3.63 11.71 -3.29
C THR A 46 -4.24 11.45 -1.92
N ARG A 47 -4.64 10.22 -1.68
CA ARG A 47 -5.13 9.77 -0.38
C ARG A 47 -4.08 8.90 0.31
N LYS A 48 -3.77 9.26 1.56
CA LYS A 48 -2.90 8.49 2.45
C LYS A 48 -3.72 7.94 3.61
N LYS A 49 -3.46 6.69 3.98
CA LYS A 49 -3.97 6.08 5.20
C LYS A 49 -2.80 5.58 6.02
N PHE A 50 -2.90 5.65 7.33
CA PHE A 50 -1.83 5.28 8.25
C PHE A 50 -2.29 4.14 9.16
N HIS A 51 -1.35 3.29 9.56
CA HIS A 51 -1.53 2.32 10.62
C HIS A 51 -1.75 3.03 11.97
N PRO A 52 -2.35 2.37 12.98
CA PRO A 52 -2.55 2.97 14.30
C PRO A 52 -1.26 3.53 14.93
N GLU A 53 -0.13 2.92 14.64
CA GLU A 53 1.20 3.32 15.12
C GLU A 53 1.81 4.48 14.32
N GLY A 54 1.10 4.93 13.27
CA GLY A 54 1.45 6.12 12.49
C GLY A 54 2.31 5.88 11.25
N GLN A 55 2.66 4.66 10.93
CA GLN A 55 3.33 4.34 9.67
C GLN A 55 2.32 4.40 8.51
N LEU A 56 2.79 4.75 7.33
CA LEU A 56 1.96 4.75 6.12
C LEU A 56 1.45 3.33 5.85
N GLU A 57 0.13 3.16 5.77
CA GLU A 57 -0.53 1.90 5.41
C GLU A 57 -0.73 1.81 3.90
N ARG A 58 -1.22 2.90 3.30
CA ARG A 58 -1.44 2.96 1.85
C ARG A 58 -1.41 4.39 1.33
N GLU A 59 -1.05 4.51 0.06
CA GLU A 59 -1.18 5.72 -0.74
C GLU A 59 -1.85 5.37 -2.07
N ALA A 60 -2.79 6.20 -2.51
CA ALA A 60 -3.49 6.03 -3.77
C ALA A 60 -3.85 7.39 -4.37
N ASN A 61 -3.75 7.49 -5.68
CA ASN A 61 -4.13 8.66 -6.43
C ASN A 61 -5.53 8.52 -7.01
N PHE A 62 -6.24 9.64 -7.11
CA PHE A 62 -7.59 9.72 -7.64
C PHE A 62 -7.71 10.89 -8.62
N THR A 63 -8.48 10.67 -9.67
CA THR A 63 -8.91 11.69 -10.63
C THR A 63 -10.40 11.53 -10.83
N ASP A 64 -11.14 12.63 -10.66
CA ASP A 64 -12.60 12.66 -10.79
C ASP A 64 -13.30 11.52 -10.03
N GLY A 65 -12.86 11.28 -8.79
CA GLY A 65 -13.41 10.26 -7.90
C GLY A 65 -13.02 8.82 -8.24
N LYS A 66 -12.17 8.58 -9.22
CA LYS A 66 -11.69 7.25 -9.58
C LYS A 66 -10.22 7.09 -9.24
N LYS A 67 -9.83 5.89 -8.82
CA LYS A 67 -8.40 5.60 -8.66
C LYS A 67 -7.70 5.70 -10.00
N GLU A 68 -6.55 6.39 -10.02
CA GLU A 68 -5.76 6.64 -11.23
C GLU A 68 -4.27 6.59 -10.91
N GLY A 69 -3.48 5.90 -11.72
CA GLY A 69 -2.03 5.77 -11.52
C GLY A 69 -1.64 4.83 -10.38
N LEU A 70 -0.42 5.01 -9.87
CA LEU A 70 0.18 4.13 -8.87
C LEU A 70 -0.56 4.17 -7.54
N SER A 71 -0.77 3.00 -6.96
CA SER A 71 -1.14 2.82 -5.56
C SER A 71 -0.15 1.90 -4.87
N THR A 72 0.21 2.23 -3.64
CA THR A 72 1.14 1.49 -2.80
C THR A 72 0.52 1.15 -1.46
N TYR A 73 0.85 -0.03 -0.94
CA TYR A 73 0.43 -0.51 0.36
C TYR A 73 1.67 -0.97 1.13
N TYR A 74 1.68 -0.77 2.42
CA TYR A 74 2.83 -1.06 3.28
C TYR A 74 2.44 -1.95 4.46
N HIS A 75 3.35 -2.77 4.89
CA HIS A 75 3.26 -3.51 6.15
C HIS A 75 3.39 -2.54 7.34
N PRO A 76 2.98 -2.94 8.58
CA PRO A 76 3.11 -2.09 9.76
C PRO A 76 4.55 -1.67 10.08
N ASP A 77 5.55 -2.45 9.66
CA ASP A 77 6.98 -2.12 9.78
C ASP A 77 7.47 -1.12 8.73
N GLY A 78 6.59 -0.70 7.79
CA GLY A 78 6.88 0.26 6.73
C GLY A 78 7.44 -0.35 5.45
N GLN A 79 7.63 -1.67 5.38
CA GLN A 79 8.06 -2.32 4.15
C GLN A 79 6.93 -2.35 3.11
N LEU A 80 7.29 -2.24 1.83
CA LEU A 80 6.34 -2.31 0.72
C LEU A 80 5.66 -3.68 0.71
N LYS A 81 4.33 -3.69 0.66
CA LYS A 81 3.50 -4.88 0.64
C LYS A 81 2.89 -5.16 -0.74
N ILE A 82 2.34 -4.12 -1.34
CA ILE A 82 1.69 -4.21 -2.66
C ILE A 82 1.93 -2.92 -3.40
N GLU A 83 2.20 -3.01 -4.70
CA GLU A 83 2.12 -1.88 -5.60
C GLU A 83 1.46 -2.28 -6.92
N GLY A 84 0.81 -1.31 -7.55
CA GLY A 84 0.17 -1.52 -8.84
C GLY A 84 -0.55 -0.29 -9.34
N ASN A 85 -0.93 -0.33 -10.61
CA ASN A 85 -1.54 0.79 -11.28
C ASN A 85 -3.06 0.63 -11.41
N TRP A 86 -3.73 1.77 -11.40
CA TRP A 86 -5.15 1.90 -11.65
C TRP A 86 -5.37 2.79 -12.87
N LYS A 87 -6.42 2.51 -13.59
CA LYS A 87 -6.91 3.33 -14.68
C LYS A 87 -8.43 3.37 -14.64
N ASP A 88 -9.00 4.57 -14.58
CA ASP A 88 -10.47 4.76 -14.49
C ASP A 88 -11.13 3.94 -13.36
N GLY A 89 -10.46 3.77 -12.22
CA GLY A 89 -10.94 3.01 -11.07
C GLY A 89 -10.74 1.50 -11.15
N LYS A 90 -10.09 0.99 -12.21
CA LYS A 90 -9.82 -0.44 -12.43
C LYS A 90 -8.33 -0.76 -12.33
N GLN A 91 -8.01 -1.94 -11.87
CA GLN A 91 -6.64 -2.44 -11.86
C GLN A 91 -6.13 -2.61 -13.30
N GLU A 92 -4.93 -2.08 -13.57
CA GLU A 92 -4.32 -2.08 -14.90
C GLU A 92 -2.81 -2.25 -14.82
N GLY A 93 -2.22 -3.02 -15.74
CA GLY A 93 -0.78 -3.24 -15.82
C GLY A 93 -0.21 -4.12 -14.72
N LEU A 94 1.10 -4.00 -14.48
CA LEU A 94 1.83 -4.84 -13.52
C LEU A 94 1.40 -4.55 -12.08
N TRP A 95 1.17 -5.61 -11.34
CA TRP A 95 0.97 -5.62 -9.89
C TRP A 95 1.98 -6.55 -9.24
N THR A 96 2.58 -6.08 -8.18
CA THR A 96 3.54 -6.83 -7.37
C THR A 96 3.10 -6.90 -5.92
N VAL A 97 3.33 -8.05 -5.29
CA VAL A 97 3.06 -8.31 -3.87
C VAL A 97 4.33 -8.84 -3.24
N TYR A 98 4.65 -8.35 -2.05
CA TYR A 98 5.87 -8.69 -1.32
C TYR A 98 5.55 -9.34 0.02
N HIS A 99 6.37 -10.29 0.41
CA HIS A 99 6.40 -10.85 1.76
C HIS A 99 6.80 -9.79 2.81
N PRO A 100 6.51 -10.00 4.11
CA PRO A 100 6.93 -9.06 5.15
C PRO A 100 8.45 -8.85 5.28
N ASP A 101 9.26 -9.77 4.76
CA ASP A 101 10.72 -9.65 4.69
C ASP A 101 11.21 -8.86 3.45
N GLY A 102 10.27 -8.36 2.62
CA GLY A 102 10.54 -7.58 1.42
C GLY A 102 10.82 -8.40 0.16
N GLN A 103 10.82 -9.73 0.24
CA GLN A 103 10.97 -10.57 -0.93
C GLN A 103 9.68 -10.62 -1.75
N LEU A 104 9.81 -10.77 -3.07
CA LEU A 104 8.68 -10.86 -3.98
C LEU A 104 7.86 -12.12 -3.67
N GLU A 105 6.55 -11.95 -3.43
CA GLU A 105 5.60 -13.05 -3.22
C GLU A 105 4.95 -13.47 -4.53
N ARG A 106 4.49 -12.47 -5.31
CA ARG A 106 3.87 -12.69 -6.61
C ARG A 106 3.86 -11.45 -7.47
N GLU A 107 3.80 -11.65 -8.75
CA GLU A 107 3.66 -10.60 -9.76
C GLU A 107 2.81 -11.06 -10.94
N GLY A 108 2.17 -10.10 -11.60
CA GLY A 108 1.42 -10.36 -12.81
C GLY A 108 0.65 -9.14 -13.28
N ASN A 109 0.08 -9.24 -14.46
CA ASN A 109 -0.65 -8.13 -15.06
C ASN A 109 -2.15 -8.24 -14.81
N TRP A 110 -2.76 -7.06 -14.68
CA TRP A 110 -4.19 -6.87 -14.67
C TRP A 110 -4.61 -6.07 -15.89
N LYS A 111 -5.82 -6.32 -16.35
CA LYS A 111 -6.48 -5.55 -17.40
C LYS A 111 -7.96 -5.45 -17.06
N ASP A 112 -8.45 -4.23 -16.88
CA ASP A 112 -9.86 -3.98 -16.51
C ASP A 112 -10.34 -4.84 -15.32
N ASP A 113 -9.60 -4.86 -14.19
CA ASP A 113 -9.85 -5.68 -12.98
C ASP A 113 -9.77 -7.19 -13.18
N LYS A 114 -9.22 -7.66 -14.29
CA LYS A 114 -9.03 -9.08 -14.56
C LYS A 114 -7.56 -9.42 -14.67
N GLN A 115 -7.16 -10.55 -14.10
CA GLN A 115 -5.80 -11.07 -14.31
C GLN A 115 -5.61 -11.43 -15.78
N GLU A 116 -4.43 -11.04 -16.32
CA GLU A 116 -4.10 -11.21 -17.73
C GLU A 116 -2.62 -11.59 -17.90
N GLY A 117 -2.32 -12.50 -18.81
CA GLY A 117 -0.96 -12.93 -19.14
C GLY A 117 -0.29 -13.74 -18.05
N LEU A 118 1.04 -13.75 -18.05
CA LEU A 118 1.84 -14.58 -17.17
C LEU A 118 1.82 -14.03 -15.74
N TRP A 119 1.54 -14.92 -14.78
CA TRP A 119 1.63 -14.71 -13.35
C TRP A 119 2.68 -15.62 -12.76
N ARG A 120 3.47 -15.07 -11.82
CA ARG A 120 4.51 -15.78 -11.07
C ARG A 120 4.28 -15.65 -9.59
N TYR A 121 4.57 -16.72 -8.88
CA TYR A 121 4.48 -16.84 -7.43
C TYR A 121 5.80 -17.35 -6.91
N TYR A 122 6.26 -16.83 -5.80
CA TYR A 122 7.58 -17.14 -5.24
C TYR A 122 7.45 -17.64 -3.80
N HIS A 123 8.38 -18.47 -3.38
CA HIS A 123 8.56 -18.87 -2.00
C HIS A 123 9.18 -17.71 -1.19
N PRO A 124 9.09 -17.74 0.17
CA PRO A 124 9.73 -16.73 1.01
C PRO A 124 11.26 -16.66 0.86
N ASP A 125 11.91 -17.68 0.34
CA ASP A 125 13.33 -17.68 0.00
C ASP A 125 13.66 -17.06 -1.37
N GLY A 126 12.61 -16.55 -2.08
CA GLY A 126 12.72 -15.92 -3.39
C GLY A 126 12.76 -16.89 -4.57
N GLN A 127 12.71 -18.21 -4.35
CA GLN A 127 12.65 -19.17 -5.43
C GLN A 127 11.26 -19.17 -6.10
N LEU A 128 11.25 -19.35 -7.43
CA LEU A 128 10.00 -19.47 -8.18
C LEU A 128 9.24 -20.71 -7.70
N LYS A 129 8.01 -20.48 -7.24
CA LYS A 129 7.12 -21.53 -6.73
C LYS A 129 6.21 -22.05 -7.82
N MET A 130 5.59 -21.15 -8.55
CA MET A 130 4.58 -21.50 -9.54
C MET A 130 4.45 -20.39 -10.58
N GLU A 131 4.21 -20.75 -11.82
CA GLU A 131 3.82 -19.79 -12.85
C GLU A 131 2.77 -20.36 -13.81
N GLY A 132 2.02 -19.48 -14.42
CA GLY A 132 1.01 -19.83 -15.41
C GLY A 132 0.30 -18.61 -15.97
N ASN A 133 -0.51 -18.83 -16.98
CA ASN A 133 -1.20 -17.75 -17.66
C ASN A 133 -2.64 -17.59 -17.16
N TRP A 134 -3.06 -16.33 -17.17
CA TRP A 134 -4.45 -15.92 -16.97
C TRP A 134 -4.97 -15.24 -18.24
N LYS A 135 -6.25 -15.41 -18.49
CA LYS A 135 -6.96 -14.68 -19.54
C LYS A 135 -8.35 -14.33 -19.05
N ASP A 136 -8.70 -13.04 -19.13
CA ASP A 136 -10.00 -12.54 -18.65
C ASP A 136 -10.34 -12.97 -17.21
N GLY A 137 -9.35 -13.08 -16.32
CA GLY A 137 -9.51 -13.48 -14.91
C GLY A 137 -9.70 -14.99 -14.69
N LYS A 138 -9.41 -15.82 -15.69
CA LYS A 138 -9.44 -17.29 -15.59
C LYS A 138 -8.07 -17.87 -15.92
N GLN A 139 -7.71 -18.95 -15.23
CA GLN A 139 -6.49 -19.67 -15.55
C GLN A 139 -6.57 -20.23 -16.99
N GLU A 140 -5.51 -20.04 -17.76
CA GLU A 140 -5.38 -20.52 -19.14
C GLU A 140 -4.14 -21.39 -19.30
N GLY A 141 -4.30 -22.53 -20.00
CA GLY A 141 -3.20 -23.42 -20.33
C GLY A 141 -2.58 -24.14 -19.13
N LEU A 142 -1.31 -24.48 -19.30
CA LEU A 142 -0.55 -25.20 -18.27
C LEU A 142 -0.05 -24.25 -17.18
N TRP A 143 -0.13 -24.74 -15.96
CA TRP A 143 0.49 -24.14 -14.79
C TRP A 143 1.64 -25.04 -14.38
N THR A 144 2.81 -24.44 -14.15
CA THR A 144 4.01 -25.15 -13.72
C THR A 144 4.23 -24.89 -12.26
N ASP A 145 4.34 -25.95 -11.46
CA ASP A 145 4.70 -25.91 -10.05
C ASP A 145 6.17 -26.33 -9.91
N TYR A 146 6.97 -25.48 -9.27
CA TYR A 146 8.39 -25.72 -9.02
C TYR A 146 8.56 -26.15 -7.58
N GLN A 147 8.77 -27.44 -7.35
CA GLN A 147 9.08 -27.91 -6.01
C GLN A 147 10.43 -27.33 -5.56
N THR A 148 10.47 -26.76 -4.36
CA THR A 148 11.75 -26.46 -3.72
C THR A 148 12.59 -27.75 -3.74
N GLN A 149 13.83 -27.67 -4.22
CA GLN A 149 14.74 -28.82 -4.15
C GLN A 149 14.91 -29.16 -2.67
N GLY A 150 14.14 -30.14 -2.22
CA GLY A 150 14.11 -30.59 -0.85
C GLY A 150 15.47 -31.07 -0.40
N GLU A 151 15.79 -30.77 0.82
CA GLU A 151 16.81 -31.44 1.58
C GLU A 151 16.67 -32.97 1.40
N VAL A 152 17.72 -33.57 0.86
CA VAL A 152 17.92 -35.04 0.86
C VAL A 152 18.54 -35.42 2.18
#